data_3aaf17eaf03e4a2d015cf8f5ed019666
#
_entry.id   3aaf17eaf03e4a2d015cf8f5ed019666
#
_cell.length_a   1.000
_cell.length_b   1.000
_cell.length_c   1.000
_cell.angle_alpha   90.00
_cell.angle_beta   90.00
_cell.angle_gamma   90.00
#
_symmetry.space_group_name_H-M   'P 1'
#
loop_
_entity.id
_entity.type
_entity.pdbx_description
1 polymer ?
#
loop_
_entity_poly.entity_id
_entity_poly.type
_entity_poly.pdbx_seq_one_letter_code
_entity_poly.pdbx_strand_id
1 'polypeptide(L)'
;MLLKNRELRLALCSRLARRYSEWKAVVLREKAIYHVLNLFRADVSGMLRGEGWIVASAEVDARTLISQTHAAMDLAGASMLSQVPLPWPVPPTSFDVNEFTYAFQEFVDTYGVPRYKEINPALFTAVTFPFLFGMMYGDIGHGACILLGGIYLLITHPAYRRCVSSAGENEMLGGVYASRYMLITMGLCAIYVGFVYNDCFSLALALFDSGYLWEGSKGSVAGSVDGGAEANLSAPYGSTGSIYPFGVDPAWHISSNELLFFNSMKMKTAVIFGVVQMTGGIFLKGLNALYFGDRAVFWLEFMPMIIFDFCLFVYMAVLIFTKWAINWDRRQLMGSCGIDGLTFDQRPCSDGDSLKHKCALNFGGETGGCAPPNLINQLINIALNPGVVDEPMYSGQGSAQSALLAIAFLSVPVLLLGKPVYIYFQHASQSASASQPISTQIEMDQDSTSSEDPKSKEVHSFSEVLIHQCIETIEFVLGMVSNTASYLRLWALSLAHTELAQVFWEKIMRTAINANSIFFVFVAYSTFAVRYFGVLVLQCKLACV
;
A
#
# COMPACT_ATOMS: atom_id res chain seq x y z
N MET A 1 51.35 -14.68 -35.75
CA MET A 1 50.77 -13.32 -35.69
C MET A 1 49.67 -13.16 -34.63
N LEU A 2 48.66 -14.04 -34.60
CA LEU A 2 47.52 -13.99 -33.69
C LEU A 2 47.92 -14.07 -32.18
N LEU A 3 48.82 -14.95 -31.82
CA LEU A 3 49.30 -15.08 -30.42
C LEU A 3 49.99 -13.80 -29.92
N LYS A 4 50.86 -13.22 -30.73
CA LYS A 4 51.58 -11.97 -30.41
C LYS A 4 50.62 -10.78 -30.25
N ASN A 5 49.53 -10.71 -31.06
CA ASN A 5 48.48 -9.73 -30.92
C ASN A 5 47.68 -9.92 -29.61
N ARG A 6 47.45 -11.15 -29.23
CA ARG A 6 46.74 -11.47 -27.99
C ARG A 6 47.56 -11.07 -26.74
N GLU A 7 48.85 -11.36 -26.74
CA GLU A 7 49.75 -10.95 -25.68
C GLU A 7 49.88 -9.43 -25.57
N LEU A 8 50.00 -8.74 -26.69
CA LEU A 8 50.03 -7.28 -26.74
C LEU A 8 48.73 -6.66 -26.19
N ARG A 9 47.60 -7.20 -26.56
CA ARG A 9 46.29 -6.76 -26.04
C ARG A 9 46.18 -6.99 -24.54
N LEU A 10 46.57 -8.16 -24.03
CA LEU A 10 46.57 -8.45 -22.59
C LEU A 10 47.51 -7.50 -21.81
N ALA A 11 48.71 -7.24 -22.33
CA ALA A 11 49.64 -6.31 -21.73
C ALA A 11 49.10 -4.85 -21.72
N LEU A 12 48.43 -4.45 -22.81
CA LEU A 12 47.77 -3.15 -22.90
C LEU A 12 46.59 -3.05 -21.92
N CYS A 13 45.71 -4.05 -21.88
CA CYS A 13 44.59 -4.11 -20.96
C CYS A 13 45.05 -4.09 -19.49
N SER A 14 46.14 -4.79 -19.15
CA SER A 14 46.65 -4.79 -17.78
C SER A 14 47.24 -3.40 -17.37
N ARG A 15 47.86 -2.67 -18.30
CA ARG A 15 48.31 -1.29 -18.06
C ARG A 15 47.13 -0.32 -17.92
N LEU A 16 46.11 -0.46 -18.76
CA LEU A 16 44.91 0.35 -18.69
C LEU A 16 44.13 0.08 -17.38
N ALA A 17 43.98 -1.18 -16.99
CA ALA A 17 43.26 -1.55 -15.77
C ALA A 17 43.87 -0.94 -14.50
N ARG A 18 45.23 -0.80 -14.43
CA ARG A 18 45.92 -0.18 -13.27
C ARG A 18 45.63 1.31 -13.12
N ARG A 19 45.43 2.03 -14.21
CA ARG A 19 45.18 3.48 -14.20
C ARG A 19 43.72 3.85 -14.43
N TYR A 20 42.88 2.90 -14.74
CA TYR A 20 41.49 3.16 -15.06
C TYR A 20 40.70 3.80 -13.93
N SER A 21 40.91 3.33 -12.69
CA SER A 21 40.25 3.88 -11.51
C SER A 21 40.67 5.35 -11.25
N GLU A 22 41.96 5.68 -11.43
CA GLU A 22 42.46 7.03 -11.31
C GLU A 22 41.89 7.95 -12.39
N TRP A 23 41.89 7.51 -13.64
CA TRP A 23 41.34 8.30 -14.73
C TRP A 23 39.82 8.47 -14.62
N LYS A 24 39.12 7.42 -14.20
CA LYS A 24 37.69 7.52 -13.92
C LYS A 24 37.40 8.55 -12.82
N ALA A 25 38.17 8.53 -11.74
CA ALA A 25 37.99 9.47 -10.64
C ALA A 25 38.27 10.92 -11.09
N VAL A 26 39.33 11.15 -11.88
CA VAL A 26 39.64 12.46 -12.45
C VAL A 26 38.54 12.95 -13.38
N VAL A 27 38.05 12.09 -14.30
CA VAL A 27 36.99 12.47 -15.24
C VAL A 27 35.70 12.79 -14.51
N LEU A 28 35.31 11.97 -13.50
CA LEU A 28 34.12 12.23 -12.70
C LEU A 28 34.22 13.53 -11.92
N ARG A 29 35.40 13.81 -11.34
CA ARG A 29 35.66 15.07 -10.62
C ARG A 29 35.57 16.28 -11.55
N GLU A 30 36.26 16.25 -12.69
CA GLU A 30 36.22 17.34 -13.66
C GLU A 30 34.79 17.56 -14.23
N LYS A 31 34.10 16.48 -14.53
CA LYS A 31 32.70 16.56 -14.97
C LYS A 31 31.82 17.23 -13.91
N ALA A 32 32.00 16.88 -12.62
CA ALA A 32 31.23 17.49 -11.53
C ALA A 32 31.56 18.99 -11.39
N ILE A 33 32.85 19.37 -11.50
CA ILE A 33 33.31 20.77 -11.45
C ILE A 33 32.68 21.59 -12.58
N TYR A 34 32.77 21.11 -13.83
CA TYR A 34 32.16 21.83 -14.96
C TYR A 34 30.64 21.87 -14.88
N HIS A 35 29.99 20.82 -14.36
CA HIS A 35 28.54 20.83 -14.13
C HIS A 35 28.13 21.91 -13.14
N VAL A 36 28.87 22.03 -12.02
CA VAL A 36 28.63 23.06 -11.02
C VAL A 36 28.92 24.46 -11.57
N LEU A 37 30.02 24.62 -12.30
CA LEU A 37 30.38 25.92 -12.93
C LEU A 37 29.30 26.41 -13.90
N ASN A 38 28.61 25.52 -14.62
CA ASN A 38 27.52 25.89 -15.51
C ASN A 38 26.28 26.44 -14.77
N LEU A 39 26.14 26.17 -13.46
CA LEU A 39 25.08 26.70 -12.63
C LEU A 39 25.36 28.10 -12.11
N PHE A 40 26.64 28.55 -12.17
CA PHE A 40 27.04 29.88 -11.75
C PHE A 40 26.81 30.90 -12.88
N ARG A 41 26.34 32.07 -12.51
CA ARG A 41 26.22 33.23 -13.40
C ARG A 41 27.37 34.18 -13.12
N ALA A 42 28.05 34.67 -14.14
CA ALA A 42 29.03 35.72 -14.02
C ALA A 42 28.28 37.07 -13.91
N ASP A 43 28.57 37.81 -12.85
CA ASP A 43 28.10 39.18 -12.68
C ASP A 43 28.99 40.18 -13.44
N VAL A 44 28.49 41.39 -13.66
CA VAL A 44 29.22 42.48 -14.36
C VAL A 44 30.56 42.79 -13.69
N SER A 45 30.68 42.53 -12.39
CA SER A 45 31.91 42.67 -11.61
C SER A 45 32.93 41.55 -11.79
N GLY A 46 32.63 40.52 -12.61
CA GLY A 46 33.47 39.33 -12.77
C GLY A 46 33.36 38.31 -11.64
N MET A 47 32.48 38.53 -10.66
CA MET A 47 32.22 37.55 -9.60
C MET A 47 31.23 36.49 -10.09
N LEU A 48 31.50 35.26 -9.70
CA LEU A 48 30.57 34.13 -9.96
C LEU A 48 29.54 34.05 -8.86
N ARG A 49 28.28 34.13 -9.22
CA ARG A 49 27.12 33.98 -8.32
C ARG A 49 26.39 32.69 -8.62
N GLY A 50 26.24 31.85 -7.61
CA GLY A 50 25.41 30.63 -7.67
C GLY A 50 24.31 30.70 -6.63
N GLU A 51 23.10 30.32 -6.98
CA GLU A 51 21.96 30.21 -6.07
C GLU A 51 21.61 28.73 -5.92
N GLY A 52 21.38 28.29 -4.71
CA GLY A 52 21.05 26.90 -4.41
C GLY A 52 20.32 26.77 -3.08
N TRP A 53 19.72 25.60 -2.88
CA TRP A 53 19.06 25.25 -1.65
C TRP A 53 19.99 24.40 -0.77
N ILE A 54 20.00 24.68 0.52
CA ILE A 54 20.75 23.95 1.51
C ILE A 54 19.83 23.60 2.69
N VAL A 55 20.04 22.44 3.30
CA VAL A 55 19.33 22.06 4.51
C VAL A 55 19.77 22.98 5.65
N ALA A 56 18.81 23.52 6.42
CA ALA A 56 19.11 24.48 7.48
C ALA A 56 20.10 23.95 8.55
N SER A 57 20.03 22.65 8.85
CA SER A 57 20.97 21.97 9.77
C SER A 57 22.42 21.95 9.24
N ALA A 58 22.61 21.95 7.93
CA ALA A 58 23.93 21.90 7.29
C ALA A 58 24.51 23.28 6.98
N GLU A 59 23.83 24.38 7.33
CA GLU A 59 24.34 25.75 7.05
C GLU A 59 25.68 26.04 7.72
N VAL A 60 25.81 25.64 8.98
CA VAL A 60 27.06 25.87 9.75
C VAL A 60 28.20 25.07 9.15
N ASP A 61 27.97 23.83 8.79
CA ASP A 61 28.97 22.95 8.17
C ASP A 61 29.38 23.48 6.80
N ALA A 62 28.43 23.97 6.00
CA ALA A 62 28.73 24.57 4.71
C ALA A 62 29.60 25.84 4.85
N ARG A 63 29.30 26.71 5.81
CA ARG A 63 30.14 27.89 6.10
C ARG A 63 31.54 27.50 6.55
N THR A 64 31.69 26.50 7.41
CA THR A 64 32.98 26.01 7.87
C THR A 64 33.77 25.36 6.75
N LEU A 65 33.14 24.57 5.88
CA LEU A 65 33.77 23.99 4.69
C LEU A 65 34.26 25.06 3.71
N ILE A 66 33.44 26.06 3.43
CA ILE A 66 33.83 27.18 2.56
C ILE A 66 35.06 27.93 3.14
N SER A 67 35.06 28.22 4.44
CA SER A 67 36.18 28.90 5.09
C SER A 67 37.47 28.05 5.11
N GLN A 68 37.35 26.75 5.36
CA GLN A 68 38.48 25.81 5.34
C GLN A 68 39.06 25.64 3.92
N THR A 69 38.19 25.50 2.89
CA THR A 69 38.67 25.39 1.50
C THR A 69 39.30 26.68 1.03
N HIS A 70 38.79 27.85 1.44
CA HIS A 70 39.37 29.13 1.15
C HIS A 70 40.75 29.29 1.79
N ALA A 71 40.91 28.90 3.06
CA ALA A 71 42.17 28.92 3.76
C ALA A 71 43.20 27.92 3.18
N ALA A 72 42.74 26.73 2.76
CA ALA A 72 43.60 25.70 2.18
C ALA A 72 44.14 26.03 0.78
N MET A 73 43.41 26.86 0.02
CA MET A 73 43.76 27.22 -1.35
C MET A 73 44.46 28.58 -1.46
N ASP A 74 44.64 29.30 -0.34
CA ASP A 74 45.24 30.64 -0.27
C ASP A 74 44.67 31.61 -1.33
N LEU A 75 43.36 31.59 -1.49
CA LEU A 75 42.65 32.37 -2.50
C LEU A 75 42.55 33.85 -2.06
N ALA A 76 42.96 34.77 -2.93
CA ALA A 76 42.90 36.21 -2.68
C ALA A 76 41.45 36.81 -2.73
N GLY A 77 40.44 36.02 -3.03
CA GLY A 77 39.05 36.46 -3.15
C GLY A 77 38.19 36.00 -1.95
N ALA A 78 37.21 36.81 -1.55
CA ALA A 78 36.27 36.43 -0.51
C ALA A 78 35.12 35.59 -1.09
N SER A 79 34.95 34.36 -0.61
CA SER A 79 33.75 33.57 -0.86
C SER A 79 32.75 33.82 0.27
N MET A 80 31.58 34.32 -0.07
CA MET A 80 30.51 34.62 0.89
C MET A 80 29.29 33.74 0.65
N LEU A 81 28.77 33.15 1.71
CA LEU A 81 27.46 32.54 1.72
C LEU A 81 26.46 33.54 2.34
N SER A 82 25.57 34.08 1.54
CA SER A 82 24.52 35.00 1.97
C SER A 82 23.14 34.44 1.69
N GLN A 83 22.17 34.77 2.55
CA GLN A 83 20.78 34.44 2.33
C GLN A 83 20.21 35.30 1.21
N VAL A 84 19.51 34.68 0.28
CA VAL A 84 18.78 35.40 -0.80
C VAL A 84 17.57 36.12 -0.20
N PRO A 85 17.31 37.41 -0.53
CA PRO A 85 16.13 38.12 -0.04
C PRO A 85 14.83 37.50 -0.56
N LEU A 86 13.75 37.65 0.20
CA LEU A 86 12.40 37.23 -0.18
C LEU A 86 11.90 38.07 -1.38
N PRO A 87 11.04 37.50 -2.28
CA PRO A 87 10.36 36.21 -2.19
C PRO A 87 11.17 35.04 -2.78
N TRP A 88 11.17 33.91 -2.08
CA TRP A 88 11.80 32.69 -2.56
C TRP A 88 10.86 31.86 -3.43
N PRO A 89 11.37 31.15 -4.43
CA PRO A 89 10.62 30.07 -5.06
C PRO A 89 10.35 28.96 -4.03
N VAL A 90 9.39 28.10 -4.31
CA VAL A 90 9.04 26.97 -3.41
C VAL A 90 10.30 26.10 -3.23
N PRO A 91 10.77 25.88 -1.98
CA PRO A 91 11.95 25.08 -1.75
C PRO A 91 11.71 23.60 -2.08
N PRO A 92 12.75 22.88 -2.54
CA PRO A 92 12.66 21.45 -2.71
C PRO A 92 12.52 20.75 -1.36
N THR A 93 11.85 19.61 -1.35
CA THR A 93 11.67 18.81 -0.15
C THR A 93 12.91 17.98 0.12
N SER A 94 13.42 18.01 1.36
CA SER A 94 14.48 17.16 1.84
C SER A 94 14.02 16.50 3.14
N PHE A 95 14.09 15.18 3.20
CA PHE A 95 13.76 14.41 4.39
C PHE A 95 15.04 13.95 5.07
N ASP A 96 15.06 14.03 6.39
CA ASP A 96 16.11 13.42 7.21
C ASP A 96 15.76 11.95 7.40
N VAL A 97 16.44 11.10 6.64
CA VAL A 97 16.18 9.65 6.62
C VAL A 97 17.24 8.89 7.40
N ASN A 98 16.78 8.01 8.28
CA ASN A 98 17.61 7.04 8.98
C ASN A 98 17.86 5.80 8.11
N GLU A 99 18.85 4.98 8.46
CA GLU A 99 19.09 3.71 7.78
C GLU A 99 17.86 2.77 7.72
N PHE A 100 16.96 2.89 8.69
CA PHE A 100 15.70 2.14 8.72
C PHE A 100 14.68 2.68 7.71
N THR A 101 14.49 3.99 7.67
CA THR A 101 13.46 4.64 6.85
C THR A 101 13.90 4.84 5.40
N TYR A 102 15.18 4.73 5.12
CA TYR A 102 15.77 4.97 3.79
C TYR A 102 15.08 4.15 2.68
N ALA A 103 14.94 2.84 2.88
CA ALA A 103 14.33 1.96 1.88
C ALA A 103 12.85 2.29 1.63
N PHE A 104 12.11 2.65 2.68
CA PHE A 104 10.70 3.05 2.54
C PHE A 104 10.55 4.42 1.89
N GLN A 105 11.47 5.35 2.18
CA GLN A 105 11.47 6.66 1.54
C GLN A 105 11.78 6.54 0.04
N GLU A 106 12.78 5.77 -0.33
CA GLU A 106 13.13 5.53 -1.74
C GLU A 106 11.98 4.86 -2.51
N PHE A 107 11.27 3.93 -1.86
CA PHE A 107 10.08 3.31 -2.43
C PHE A 107 8.95 4.32 -2.68
N VAL A 108 8.68 5.22 -1.73
CA VAL A 108 7.66 6.27 -1.87
C VAL A 108 8.08 7.31 -2.90
N ASP A 109 9.35 7.71 -2.92
CA ASP A 109 9.87 8.70 -3.87
C ASP A 109 9.78 8.23 -5.33
N THR A 110 9.67 6.92 -5.56
CA THR A 110 9.40 6.37 -6.90
C THR A 110 8.04 6.81 -7.45
N TYR A 111 7.04 7.03 -6.58
CA TYR A 111 5.72 7.52 -6.98
C TYR A 111 5.68 9.05 -7.08
N GLY A 112 6.41 9.74 -6.24
CA GLY A 112 6.49 11.20 -6.23
C GLY A 112 7.00 11.75 -4.91
N VAL A 113 7.63 12.92 -4.98
CA VAL A 113 8.14 13.60 -3.80
C VAL A 113 7.06 14.59 -3.31
N PRO A 114 6.65 14.54 -2.02
CA PRO A 114 5.67 15.48 -1.46
C PRO A 114 6.20 16.92 -1.53
N ARG A 115 5.29 17.89 -1.55
CA ARG A 115 5.66 19.31 -1.51
C ARG A 115 6.30 19.68 -0.17
N TYR A 116 6.99 20.81 -0.18
CA TYR A 116 7.62 21.30 1.05
C TYR A 116 6.58 21.51 2.16
N LYS A 117 6.87 20.96 3.35
CA LYS A 117 6.01 20.94 4.54
C LYS A 117 4.74 20.07 4.45
N GLU A 118 4.57 19.27 3.42
CA GLU A 118 3.54 18.22 3.43
C GLU A 118 3.95 17.06 4.34
N ILE A 119 2.97 16.33 4.83
CA ILE A 119 3.19 15.12 5.64
C ILE A 119 3.90 14.09 4.78
N ASN A 120 4.98 13.51 5.32
CA ASN A 120 5.72 12.45 4.63
C ASN A 120 4.95 11.12 4.73
N PRO A 121 4.47 10.55 3.61
CA PRO A 121 3.75 9.29 3.62
C PRO A 121 4.66 8.08 3.92
N ALA A 122 5.99 8.20 3.79
CA ALA A 122 6.93 7.11 4.02
C ALA A 122 6.87 6.55 5.45
N LEU A 123 6.55 7.39 6.45
CA LEU A 123 6.41 6.94 7.84
C LEU A 123 5.21 5.98 8.00
N PHE A 124 4.10 6.25 7.34
CA PHE A 124 2.94 5.37 7.35
C PHE A 124 3.20 4.11 6.52
N THR A 125 3.87 4.25 5.38
CA THR A 125 4.26 3.14 4.51
C THR A 125 5.20 2.18 5.23
N ALA A 126 6.07 2.66 6.11
CA ALA A 126 6.96 1.80 6.91
C ALA A 126 6.22 0.79 7.80
N VAL A 127 4.97 1.09 8.17
CA VAL A 127 4.11 0.17 8.95
C VAL A 127 3.15 -0.60 8.05
N THR A 128 2.48 0.10 7.12
CA THR A 128 1.40 -0.50 6.32
C THR A 128 1.93 -1.46 5.26
N PHE A 129 3.03 -1.14 4.59
CA PHE A 129 3.59 -1.97 3.53
C PHE A 129 4.06 -3.35 4.03
N PRO A 130 4.87 -3.47 5.14
CA PRO A 130 5.23 -4.77 5.67
C PRO A 130 4.03 -5.59 6.15
N PHE A 131 3.00 -4.92 6.70
CA PHE A 131 1.80 -5.59 7.16
C PHE A 131 0.95 -6.15 6.00
N LEU A 132 0.73 -5.37 4.94
CA LEU A 132 0.02 -5.82 3.74
C LEU A 132 0.79 -6.96 3.03
N PHE A 133 2.13 -6.85 2.97
CA PHE A 133 2.97 -7.95 2.50
C PHE A 133 2.77 -9.21 3.35
N GLY A 134 2.75 -9.06 4.68
CA GLY A 134 2.47 -10.17 5.60
C GLY A 134 1.11 -10.81 5.35
N MET A 135 0.06 -10.03 5.07
CA MET A 135 -1.25 -10.56 4.71
C MET A 135 -1.26 -11.35 3.41
N MET A 136 -0.47 -10.90 2.43
CA MET A 136 -0.32 -11.61 1.16
C MET A 136 0.46 -12.92 1.33
N TYR A 137 1.49 -12.91 2.19
CA TYR A 137 2.43 -14.02 2.34
C TYR A 137 2.07 -15.01 3.46
N GLY A 138 1.40 -14.57 4.49
CA GLY A 138 0.77 -15.21 5.65
C GLY A 138 1.18 -16.66 5.98
N ASP A 139 2.47 -16.94 6.15
CA ASP A 139 3.02 -18.25 6.48
C ASP A 139 4.16 -18.08 7.50
N ILE A 140 4.11 -18.82 8.60
CA ILE A 140 5.10 -18.77 9.68
C ILE A 140 6.47 -19.22 9.18
N GLY A 141 6.52 -20.34 8.48
CA GLY A 141 7.78 -20.95 8.05
C GLY A 141 8.49 -20.09 7.00
N HIS A 142 7.76 -19.66 5.99
CA HIS A 142 8.29 -18.81 4.95
C HIS A 142 8.64 -17.41 5.48
N GLY A 143 7.83 -16.83 6.37
CA GLY A 143 8.13 -15.57 7.04
C GLY A 143 9.41 -15.63 7.87
N ALA A 144 9.64 -16.76 8.57
CA ALA A 144 10.88 -16.99 9.32
C ALA A 144 12.11 -17.02 8.40
N CYS A 145 12.00 -17.61 7.21
CA CYS A 145 13.10 -17.61 6.23
C CYS A 145 13.45 -16.19 5.76
N ILE A 146 12.46 -15.34 5.50
CA ILE A 146 12.69 -13.92 5.13
C ILE A 146 13.35 -13.18 6.30
N LEU A 147 12.87 -13.37 7.51
CA LEU A 147 13.43 -12.78 8.72
C LEU A 147 14.90 -13.16 8.92
N LEU A 148 15.22 -14.45 8.82
CA LEU A 148 16.60 -14.94 8.91
C LEU A 148 17.48 -14.37 7.79
N GLY A 149 16.96 -14.27 6.57
CA GLY A 149 17.63 -13.60 5.46
C GLY A 149 17.95 -12.14 5.76
N GLY A 150 16.99 -11.40 6.29
CA GLY A 150 17.17 -10.01 6.71
C GLY A 150 18.22 -9.85 7.83
N ILE A 151 18.18 -10.73 8.85
CA ILE A 151 19.17 -10.76 9.93
C ILE A 151 20.56 -11.11 9.38
N TYR A 152 20.65 -12.05 8.46
CA TYR A 152 21.93 -12.40 7.80
C TYR A 152 22.53 -11.19 7.06
N LEU A 153 21.71 -10.44 6.31
CA LEU A 153 22.15 -9.20 5.65
C LEU A 153 22.60 -8.14 6.67
N LEU A 154 21.93 -8.03 7.81
CA LEU A 154 22.31 -7.10 8.87
C LEU A 154 23.70 -7.45 9.46
N ILE A 155 23.95 -8.74 9.74
CA ILE A 155 25.23 -9.22 10.28
C ILE A 155 26.37 -9.05 9.26
N THR A 156 26.10 -9.29 7.97
CA THR A 156 27.11 -9.23 6.92
C THR A 156 27.36 -7.81 6.38
N HIS A 157 26.48 -6.85 6.71
CA HIS A 157 26.62 -5.47 6.25
C HIS A 157 27.98 -4.80 6.53
N PRO A 158 28.63 -4.95 7.71
CA PRO A 158 29.95 -4.37 7.94
C PRO A 158 31.05 -4.96 7.05
N ALA A 159 30.93 -6.24 6.69
CA ALA A 159 31.85 -6.89 5.76
C ALA A 159 31.61 -6.41 4.32
N TYR A 160 30.36 -6.29 3.91
CA TYR A 160 29.97 -5.73 2.61
C TYR A 160 30.50 -4.30 2.44
N ARG A 161 30.33 -3.41 3.44
CA ARG A 161 30.82 -2.02 3.40
C ARG A 161 32.34 -1.94 3.20
N ARG A 162 33.10 -2.87 3.78
CA ARG A 162 34.55 -2.99 3.55
C ARG A 162 34.89 -3.45 2.13
N CYS A 163 34.11 -4.37 1.57
CA CYS A 163 34.31 -4.82 0.18
C CYS A 163 33.98 -3.71 -0.82
N VAL A 164 32.91 -2.95 -0.62
CA VAL A 164 32.51 -1.82 -1.48
C VAL A 164 33.60 -0.75 -1.53
N SER A 165 34.22 -0.42 -0.40
CA SER A 165 35.32 0.56 -0.36
C SER A 165 36.55 0.12 -1.17
N SER A 166 36.72 -1.20 -1.39
CA SER A 166 37.89 -1.76 -2.11
C SER A 166 37.60 -2.07 -3.57
N ALA A 167 36.42 -2.57 -3.91
CA ALA A 167 36.10 -3.12 -5.24
C ALA A 167 35.09 -2.31 -6.05
N GLY A 168 34.47 -1.30 -5.46
CA GLY A 168 33.35 -0.56 -6.04
C GLY A 168 32.00 -1.19 -5.73
N GLU A 169 30.95 -0.41 -5.83
CA GLU A 169 29.58 -0.79 -5.49
C GLU A 169 28.93 -1.59 -6.63
N ASN A 170 28.39 -2.76 -6.30
CA ASN A 170 27.50 -3.48 -7.18
C ASN A 170 26.06 -2.99 -6.93
N GLU A 171 25.48 -2.34 -7.91
CA GLU A 171 24.16 -1.70 -7.83
C GLU A 171 23.06 -2.64 -7.31
N MET A 172 23.00 -3.89 -7.79
CA MET A 172 22.01 -4.88 -7.32
C MET A 172 22.21 -5.27 -5.86
N LEU A 173 23.46 -5.52 -5.44
CA LEU A 173 23.74 -5.90 -4.05
C LEU A 173 23.55 -4.71 -3.11
N GLY A 174 23.90 -3.49 -3.55
CA GLY A 174 23.67 -2.26 -2.80
C GLY A 174 22.20 -2.09 -2.42
N GLY A 175 21.29 -2.25 -3.37
CA GLY A 175 19.84 -2.19 -3.14
C GLY A 175 19.34 -3.24 -2.13
N VAL A 176 19.83 -4.48 -2.21
CA VAL A 176 19.46 -5.53 -1.25
C VAL A 176 19.95 -5.22 0.17
N TYR A 177 21.19 -4.73 0.31
CA TYR A 177 21.69 -4.32 1.63
C TYR A 177 21.03 -3.04 2.17
N ALA A 178 20.59 -2.14 1.30
CA ALA A 178 19.83 -0.96 1.69
C ALA A 178 18.45 -1.35 2.28
N SER A 179 17.79 -2.36 1.70
CA SER A 179 16.47 -2.84 2.13
C SER A 179 16.48 -3.85 3.28
N ARG A 180 17.63 -4.10 3.94
CA ARG A 180 17.76 -5.10 5.02
C ARG A 180 16.73 -4.97 6.15
N TYR A 181 16.45 -3.76 6.60
CA TYR A 181 15.47 -3.50 7.66
C TYR A 181 14.03 -3.71 7.19
N MET A 182 13.76 -3.36 5.93
CA MET A 182 12.45 -3.63 5.32
C MET A 182 12.17 -5.14 5.26
N LEU A 183 13.16 -5.96 4.89
CA LEU A 183 13.02 -7.42 4.88
C LEU A 183 12.77 -7.99 6.28
N ILE A 184 13.41 -7.46 7.32
CA ILE A 184 13.18 -7.88 8.71
C ILE A 184 11.73 -7.59 9.12
N THR A 185 11.23 -6.38 8.87
CA THR A 185 9.85 -6.01 9.21
C THR A 185 8.83 -6.80 8.41
N MET A 186 9.08 -7.05 7.12
CA MET A 186 8.24 -7.91 6.28
C MET A 186 8.19 -9.35 6.81
N GLY A 187 9.35 -9.91 7.20
CA GLY A 187 9.42 -11.25 7.81
C GLY A 187 8.66 -11.35 9.13
N LEU A 188 8.78 -10.36 10.00
CA LEU A 188 8.04 -10.31 11.27
C LEU A 188 6.52 -10.24 11.05
N CYS A 189 6.07 -9.37 10.14
CA CYS A 189 4.66 -9.27 9.81
C CYS A 189 4.11 -10.55 9.15
N ALA A 190 4.89 -11.19 8.28
CA ALA A 190 4.51 -12.46 7.67
C ALA A 190 4.35 -13.57 8.70
N ILE A 191 5.22 -13.65 9.70
CA ILE A 191 5.10 -14.59 10.82
C ILE A 191 3.83 -14.29 11.64
N TYR A 192 3.59 -13.01 11.98
CA TYR A 192 2.40 -12.62 12.73
C TYR A 192 1.10 -13.03 12.02
N VAL A 193 0.99 -12.71 10.74
CA VAL A 193 -0.19 -13.08 9.94
C VAL A 193 -0.26 -14.59 9.71
N GLY A 194 0.87 -15.26 9.58
CA GLY A 194 0.95 -16.72 9.53
C GLY A 194 0.37 -17.39 10.79
N PHE A 195 0.60 -16.82 11.97
CA PHE A 195 -0.06 -17.26 13.20
C PHE A 195 -1.57 -17.02 13.16
N VAL A 196 -2.03 -15.91 12.59
CA VAL A 196 -3.47 -15.63 12.45
C VAL A 196 -4.14 -16.63 11.49
N TYR A 197 -3.50 -16.95 10.37
CA TYR A 197 -4.00 -17.96 9.42
C TYR A 197 -3.74 -19.39 9.89
N ASN A 198 -2.88 -19.57 10.89
CA ASN A 198 -2.42 -20.87 11.41
C ASN A 198 -1.80 -21.76 10.31
N ASP A 199 -0.93 -21.14 9.50
CA ASP A 199 -0.24 -21.81 8.41
C ASP A 199 1.28 -21.82 8.64
N CYS A 200 1.88 -23.00 8.64
CA CYS A 200 3.33 -23.19 8.74
C CYS A 200 3.78 -24.20 7.67
N PHE A 201 4.31 -23.72 6.54
CA PHE A 201 4.64 -24.55 5.39
C PHE A 201 3.46 -25.40 4.90
N SER A 202 2.25 -24.85 4.88
CA SER A 202 1.01 -25.57 4.56
C SER A 202 0.59 -26.63 5.58
N LEU A 203 1.12 -26.58 6.79
CA LEU A 203 0.69 -27.43 7.90
C LEU A 203 0.06 -26.57 8.98
N ALA A 204 -1.13 -26.99 9.45
CA ALA A 204 -1.76 -26.35 10.59
C ALA A 204 -1.06 -26.75 11.90
N LEU A 205 -0.82 -25.76 12.76
CA LEU A 205 -0.25 -25.99 14.09
C LEU A 205 -1.39 -26.15 15.10
N ALA A 206 -1.44 -27.29 15.78
CA ALA A 206 -2.34 -27.50 16.91
C ALA A 206 -1.73 -26.92 18.19
N LEU A 207 -1.81 -25.57 18.33
CA LEU A 207 -1.30 -24.86 19.52
C LEU A 207 -2.26 -24.95 20.70
N PHE A 208 -3.57 -24.99 20.43
CA PHE A 208 -4.64 -25.05 21.42
C PHE A 208 -5.63 -26.15 21.03
N ASP A 209 -6.49 -26.53 21.97
CA ASP A 209 -7.53 -27.52 21.70
C ASP A 209 -8.57 -26.98 20.72
N SER A 210 -8.92 -27.79 19.71
CA SER A 210 -9.91 -27.42 18.71
C SER A 210 -11.31 -27.33 19.32
N GLY A 211 -12.07 -26.33 18.89
CA GLY A 211 -13.49 -26.21 19.25
C GLY A 211 -14.43 -27.15 18.48
N TYR A 212 -13.90 -27.88 17.48
CA TYR A 212 -14.68 -28.80 16.64
C TYR A 212 -14.41 -30.25 17.01
N LEU A 213 -15.47 -31.06 17.04
CA LEU A 213 -15.40 -32.50 17.23
C LEU A 213 -15.81 -33.20 15.93
N TRP A 214 -15.02 -34.18 15.51
CA TRP A 214 -15.34 -35.00 14.35
C TRP A 214 -16.25 -36.16 14.76
N GLU A 215 -17.26 -36.45 13.94
CA GLU A 215 -18.17 -37.55 14.17
C GLU A 215 -17.39 -38.88 14.07
N GLY A 216 -17.31 -39.62 15.18
CA GLY A 216 -16.58 -40.89 15.27
C GLY A 216 -15.25 -40.86 16.00
N SER A 217 -14.72 -39.73 16.40
CA SER A 217 -13.45 -39.61 17.14
C SER A 217 -13.68 -39.16 18.57
N LYS A 218 -13.45 -40.04 19.53
CA LYS A 218 -13.28 -39.68 20.95
C LYS A 218 -11.83 -39.25 21.18
N GLY A 219 -11.44 -38.09 20.69
CA GLY A 219 -10.09 -37.62 20.89
C GLY A 219 -9.67 -36.59 19.85
N SER A 220 -8.66 -35.83 20.17
CA SER A 220 -8.13 -34.70 19.41
C SER A 220 -8.02 -34.98 17.89
N VAL A 221 -8.31 -33.95 17.11
CA VAL A 221 -8.20 -33.89 15.63
C VAL A 221 -6.86 -34.42 15.08
N ALA A 222 -5.81 -34.48 15.89
CA ALA A 222 -4.48 -34.92 15.50
C ALA A 222 -4.33 -36.44 15.21
N GLY A 223 -5.29 -37.25 15.60
CA GLY A 223 -5.16 -38.71 15.49
C GLY A 223 -5.91 -39.40 14.35
N SER A 224 -6.78 -38.70 13.59
CA SER A 224 -7.70 -39.33 12.65
C SER A 224 -7.43 -39.07 11.17
N VAL A 225 -6.30 -38.50 10.81
CA VAL A 225 -6.02 -38.04 9.41
C VAL A 225 -5.73 -39.19 8.44
N ASP A 226 -5.53 -40.41 8.91
CA ASP A 226 -5.22 -41.55 8.05
C ASP A 226 -6.45 -42.23 7.40
N GLY A 227 -7.63 -41.76 7.65
CA GLY A 227 -8.87 -42.45 7.27
C GLY A 227 -9.67 -41.87 6.13
N GLY A 228 -9.25 -40.83 5.41
CA GLY A 228 -9.94 -40.34 4.20
C GLY A 228 -11.39 -39.87 4.41
N ALA A 229 -11.77 -39.47 5.61
CA ALA A 229 -13.09 -38.90 5.87
C ALA A 229 -13.14 -37.46 5.39
N GLU A 230 -13.69 -37.26 4.20
CA GLU A 230 -14.08 -35.95 3.69
C GLU A 230 -15.25 -35.44 4.52
N ALA A 231 -15.00 -34.63 5.53
CA ALA A 231 -16.03 -33.99 6.32
C ALA A 231 -16.14 -32.51 5.96
N ASN A 232 -17.34 -32.05 5.65
CA ASN A 232 -17.65 -30.64 5.50
C ASN A 232 -17.86 -30.02 6.90
N LEU A 233 -17.01 -29.08 7.30
CA LEU A 233 -17.20 -28.30 8.50
C LEU A 233 -18.20 -27.18 8.20
N SER A 234 -19.47 -27.41 8.46
CA SER A 234 -20.53 -26.40 8.19
C SER A 234 -21.06 -25.72 9.45
N ALA A 235 -20.93 -26.35 10.61
CA ALA A 235 -21.32 -25.82 11.91
C ALA A 235 -20.49 -26.50 13.00
N PRO A 236 -20.36 -25.94 14.20
CA PRO A 236 -19.74 -26.63 15.33
C PRO A 236 -20.62 -27.80 15.75
N TYR A 237 -20.44 -28.94 15.08
CA TYR A 237 -21.12 -30.17 15.43
C TYR A 237 -20.48 -30.68 16.71
N GLY A 238 -21.24 -30.60 17.82
CA GLY A 238 -20.71 -30.95 19.12
C GLY A 238 -19.60 -30.02 19.59
N SER A 239 -19.80 -28.70 19.47
CA SER A 239 -18.85 -27.74 20.00
C SER A 239 -18.65 -28.00 21.50
N THR A 240 -17.41 -28.15 21.92
CA THR A 240 -17.04 -28.19 23.34
C THR A 240 -17.38 -26.86 24.05
N GLY A 241 -17.96 -25.88 23.33
CA GLY A 241 -18.26 -24.55 23.79
C GLY A 241 -17.01 -23.66 23.89
N SER A 242 -15.82 -24.19 23.58
CA SER A 242 -14.59 -23.42 23.57
C SER A 242 -14.34 -22.85 22.18
N ILE A 243 -14.08 -21.53 22.13
CA ILE A 243 -13.63 -20.85 20.92
C ILE A 243 -12.11 -20.95 20.87
N TYR A 244 -11.55 -21.21 19.69
CA TYR A 244 -10.09 -21.23 19.50
C TYR A 244 -9.50 -19.85 19.87
N PRO A 245 -8.55 -19.76 20.82
CA PRO A 245 -8.18 -18.48 21.44
C PRO A 245 -7.50 -17.50 20.47
N PHE A 246 -6.72 -18.01 19.52
CA PHE A 246 -5.96 -17.17 18.59
C PHE A 246 -5.80 -17.84 17.23
N GLY A 247 -6.13 -17.09 16.17
CA GLY A 247 -6.01 -17.57 14.80
C GLY A 247 -7.13 -18.49 14.36
N VAL A 248 -6.93 -19.15 13.22
CA VAL A 248 -7.88 -20.10 12.64
C VAL A 248 -7.71 -21.46 13.27
N ASP A 249 -8.81 -22.15 13.57
CA ASP A 249 -8.80 -23.51 14.11
C ASP A 249 -8.18 -24.49 13.10
N PRO A 250 -7.25 -25.37 13.51
CA PRO A 250 -6.61 -26.34 12.64
C PRO A 250 -7.61 -27.33 11.99
N ALA A 251 -8.80 -27.48 12.53
CA ALA A 251 -9.85 -28.30 11.95
C ALA A 251 -10.25 -27.87 10.53
N TRP A 252 -10.17 -26.58 10.21
CA TRP A 252 -10.47 -26.08 8.88
C TRP A 252 -9.47 -26.54 7.81
N HIS A 253 -8.20 -26.76 8.15
CA HIS A 253 -7.18 -27.27 7.23
C HIS A 253 -7.35 -28.74 6.86
N ILE A 254 -8.15 -29.47 7.63
CA ILE A 254 -8.40 -30.92 7.41
C ILE A 254 -9.74 -31.13 6.68
N SER A 255 -10.60 -30.12 6.65
CA SER A 255 -11.94 -30.21 6.07
C SER A 255 -11.92 -30.14 4.54
N SER A 256 -12.88 -30.81 3.89
CA SER A 256 -13.02 -30.79 2.43
C SER A 256 -13.45 -29.42 1.88
N ASN A 257 -14.02 -28.55 2.71
CA ASN A 257 -14.44 -27.19 2.36
C ASN A 257 -13.43 -26.10 2.78
N GLU A 258 -12.18 -26.46 3.06
CA GLU A 258 -11.07 -25.57 3.41
C GLU A 258 -10.95 -24.40 2.45
N LEU A 259 -10.86 -24.70 1.16
CA LEU A 259 -10.67 -23.70 0.10
C LEU A 259 -11.80 -22.67 0.09
N LEU A 260 -13.06 -23.10 0.25
CA LEU A 260 -14.21 -22.21 0.26
C LEU A 260 -14.18 -21.25 1.45
N PHE A 261 -13.81 -21.75 2.62
CA PHE A 261 -13.68 -20.95 3.84
C PHE A 261 -12.58 -19.91 3.73
N PHE A 262 -11.34 -20.33 3.42
CA PHE A 262 -10.19 -19.41 3.31
C PHE A 262 -10.37 -18.39 2.18
N ASN A 263 -10.93 -18.79 1.05
CA ASN A 263 -11.27 -17.90 -0.05
C ASN A 263 -12.18 -16.76 0.43
N SER A 264 -13.28 -17.10 1.09
CA SER A 264 -14.23 -16.11 1.61
C SER A 264 -13.62 -15.21 2.69
N MET A 265 -12.84 -15.77 3.62
CA MET A 265 -12.22 -15.04 4.71
C MET A 265 -11.13 -14.08 4.20
N LYS A 266 -10.18 -14.58 3.43
CA LYS A 266 -9.05 -13.79 2.91
C LYS A 266 -9.53 -12.68 1.97
N MET A 267 -10.54 -12.93 1.14
CA MET A 267 -11.13 -11.89 0.27
C MET A 267 -11.73 -10.75 1.08
N LYS A 268 -12.54 -11.05 2.09
CA LYS A 268 -13.20 -10.02 2.92
C LYS A 268 -12.19 -9.22 3.73
N THR A 269 -11.19 -9.88 4.31
CA THR A 269 -10.12 -9.20 5.05
C THR A 269 -9.28 -8.29 4.14
N ALA A 270 -8.94 -8.74 2.94
CA ALA A 270 -8.21 -7.92 1.96
C ALA A 270 -8.97 -6.64 1.59
N VAL A 271 -10.29 -6.73 1.39
CA VAL A 271 -11.14 -5.56 1.13
C VAL A 271 -11.17 -4.60 2.31
N ILE A 272 -11.34 -5.10 3.55
CA ILE A 272 -11.37 -4.25 4.75
C ILE A 272 -10.06 -3.49 4.90
N PHE A 273 -8.92 -4.15 4.81
CA PHE A 273 -7.62 -3.49 4.94
C PHE A 273 -7.34 -2.52 3.78
N GLY A 274 -7.78 -2.86 2.56
CA GLY A 274 -7.73 -1.96 1.43
C GLY A 274 -8.51 -0.67 1.65
N VAL A 275 -9.73 -0.77 2.14
CA VAL A 275 -10.57 0.40 2.48
C VAL A 275 -9.93 1.24 3.59
N VAL A 276 -9.43 0.62 4.66
CA VAL A 276 -8.73 1.33 5.74
C VAL A 276 -7.51 2.10 5.22
N GLN A 277 -6.72 1.50 4.34
CA GLN A 277 -5.55 2.13 3.72
C GLN A 277 -5.94 3.34 2.86
N MET A 278 -6.96 3.19 2.01
CA MET A 278 -7.46 4.27 1.13
C MET A 278 -8.02 5.43 1.95
N THR A 279 -8.87 5.12 2.94
CA THR A 279 -9.41 6.13 3.87
C THR A 279 -8.29 6.86 4.60
N GLY A 280 -7.25 6.14 5.04
CA GLY A 280 -6.06 6.74 5.64
C GLY A 280 -5.36 7.74 4.71
N GLY A 281 -5.22 7.42 3.42
CA GLY A 281 -4.68 8.34 2.41
C GLY A 281 -5.50 9.64 2.24
N ILE A 282 -6.83 9.52 2.22
CA ILE A 282 -7.72 10.69 2.17
C ILE A 282 -7.57 11.55 3.42
N PHE A 283 -7.48 10.93 4.60
CA PHE A 283 -7.22 11.67 5.86
C PHE A 283 -5.91 12.45 5.84
N LEU A 284 -4.85 11.91 5.26
CA LEU A 284 -3.57 12.62 5.12
C LEU A 284 -3.72 13.87 4.24
N LYS A 285 -4.49 13.78 3.14
CA LYS A 285 -4.83 14.98 2.32
C LYS A 285 -5.58 16.02 3.15
N GLY A 286 -6.53 15.61 3.97
CA GLY A 286 -7.27 16.49 4.88
C GLY A 286 -6.38 17.18 5.92
N LEU A 287 -5.45 16.44 6.54
CA LEU A 287 -4.48 17.00 7.48
C LEU A 287 -3.56 18.03 6.82
N ASN A 288 -3.10 17.78 5.59
CA ASN A 288 -2.32 18.72 4.82
C ASN A 288 -3.12 20.02 4.55
N ALA A 289 -4.39 19.91 4.14
CA ALA A 289 -5.26 21.08 3.93
C ALA A 289 -5.46 21.90 5.21
N LEU A 290 -5.61 21.25 6.36
CA LEU A 290 -5.69 21.93 7.66
C LEU A 290 -4.39 22.64 8.03
N TYR A 291 -3.24 21.99 7.80
CA TYR A 291 -1.94 22.57 8.10
C TYR A 291 -1.63 23.81 7.27
N PHE A 292 -1.94 23.80 5.97
CA PHE A 292 -1.76 24.95 5.09
C PHE A 292 -2.84 26.03 5.28
N GLY A 293 -3.92 25.73 6.01
CA GLY A 293 -5.02 26.66 6.25
C GLY A 293 -5.91 26.90 5.04
N ASP A 294 -5.83 26.06 4.02
CA ASP A 294 -6.60 26.18 2.79
C ASP A 294 -8.03 25.66 2.98
N ARG A 295 -8.90 26.55 3.48
CA ARG A 295 -10.30 26.22 3.76
C ARG A 295 -11.07 25.76 2.52
N ALA A 296 -10.70 26.27 1.35
CA ALA A 296 -11.33 25.88 0.08
C ALA A 296 -11.03 24.41 -0.24
N VAL A 297 -9.77 23.99 -0.16
CA VAL A 297 -9.35 22.60 -0.38
C VAL A 297 -10.00 21.67 0.65
N PHE A 298 -10.07 22.10 1.92
CA PHE A 298 -10.69 21.29 2.96
C PHE A 298 -12.18 21.04 2.70
N TRP A 299 -12.98 22.07 2.40
CA TRP A 299 -14.42 21.92 2.24
C TRP A 299 -14.87 21.43 0.87
N LEU A 300 -14.14 21.79 -0.20
CA LEU A 300 -14.54 21.53 -1.58
C LEU A 300 -13.85 20.33 -2.22
N GLU A 301 -12.71 19.87 -1.65
CA GLU A 301 -12.03 18.66 -2.12
C GLU A 301 -12.10 17.55 -1.08
N PHE A 302 -11.56 17.77 0.13
CA PHE A 302 -11.45 16.71 1.15
C PHE A 302 -12.83 16.20 1.61
N MET A 303 -13.77 17.12 1.92
CA MET A 303 -15.09 16.71 2.41
C MET A 303 -15.88 15.87 1.40
N PRO A 304 -15.99 16.25 0.12
CA PRO A 304 -16.66 15.39 -0.86
C PRO A 304 -15.96 14.05 -1.08
N MET A 305 -14.60 14.02 -1.05
CA MET A 305 -13.84 12.78 -1.19
C MET A 305 -14.12 11.79 -0.05
N ILE A 306 -14.12 12.27 1.20
CA ILE A 306 -14.39 11.42 2.35
C ILE A 306 -15.86 10.95 2.39
N ILE A 307 -16.81 11.79 2.00
CA ILE A 307 -18.21 11.41 1.89
C ILE A 307 -18.38 10.29 0.85
N PHE A 308 -17.74 10.42 -0.31
CA PHE A 308 -17.78 9.41 -1.36
C PHE A 308 -17.21 8.07 -0.86
N ASP A 309 -16.05 8.10 -0.21
CA ASP A 309 -15.41 6.91 0.37
C ASP A 309 -16.29 6.22 1.42
N PHE A 310 -16.84 7.00 2.37
CA PHE A 310 -17.69 6.47 3.43
C PHE A 310 -19.01 5.90 2.90
N CYS A 311 -19.63 6.54 1.92
CA CYS A 311 -20.91 6.08 1.38
C CYS A 311 -20.82 4.77 0.58
N LEU A 312 -19.68 4.49 -0.05
CA LEU A 312 -19.51 3.30 -0.89
C LEU A 312 -18.63 2.26 -0.22
N PHE A 313 -17.37 2.59 0.07
CA PHE A 313 -16.37 1.60 0.48
C PHE A 313 -16.42 1.28 1.97
N VAL A 314 -16.51 2.30 2.82
CA VAL A 314 -16.63 2.06 4.27
C VAL A 314 -17.98 1.39 4.57
N TYR A 315 -19.05 1.78 3.89
CA TYR A 315 -20.35 1.10 4.02
C TYR A 315 -20.25 -0.38 3.64
N MET A 316 -19.54 -0.73 2.56
CA MET A 316 -19.28 -2.13 2.20
C MET A 316 -18.53 -2.88 3.31
N ALA A 317 -17.50 -2.26 3.91
CA ALA A 317 -16.80 -2.86 5.04
C ALA A 317 -17.73 -3.06 6.25
N VAL A 318 -18.62 -2.12 6.54
CA VAL A 318 -19.64 -2.24 7.59
C VAL A 318 -20.60 -3.40 7.30
N LEU A 319 -21.01 -3.61 6.04
CA LEU A 319 -21.82 -4.77 5.67
C LEU A 319 -21.09 -6.10 5.91
N ILE A 320 -19.79 -6.17 5.65
CA ILE A 320 -18.98 -7.36 5.96
C ILE A 320 -18.99 -7.64 7.47
N PHE A 321 -18.74 -6.64 8.30
CA PHE A 321 -18.78 -6.79 9.76
C PHE A 321 -20.16 -7.16 10.26
N THR A 322 -21.21 -6.54 9.73
CA THR A 322 -22.60 -6.87 10.06
C THR A 322 -22.91 -8.32 9.72
N LYS A 323 -22.48 -8.80 8.54
CA LYS A 323 -22.64 -10.20 8.15
C LYS A 323 -21.93 -11.16 9.11
N TRP A 324 -20.74 -10.82 9.61
CA TRP A 324 -20.01 -11.64 10.58
C TRP A 324 -20.64 -11.63 11.98
N ALA A 325 -21.26 -10.52 12.37
CA ALA A 325 -21.91 -10.38 13.68
C ALA A 325 -23.24 -11.13 13.79
N ILE A 326 -23.90 -11.43 12.65
CA ILE A 326 -25.20 -12.08 12.64
C ILE A 326 -25.02 -13.60 12.75
N ASN A 327 -25.77 -14.23 13.68
CA ASN A 327 -25.87 -15.68 13.75
C ASN A 327 -26.91 -16.17 12.73
N TRP A 328 -26.43 -16.67 11.58
CA TRP A 328 -27.27 -17.11 10.47
C TRP A 328 -28.01 -18.41 10.76
N ASP A 329 -27.41 -19.32 11.52
CA ASP A 329 -28.04 -20.58 11.91
C ASP A 329 -29.29 -20.31 12.75
N ARG A 330 -29.19 -19.40 13.73
CA ARG A 330 -30.31 -18.96 14.53
C ARG A 330 -31.39 -18.27 13.68
N ARG A 331 -30.99 -17.48 12.68
CA ARG A 331 -31.93 -16.85 11.75
C ARG A 331 -32.68 -17.88 10.88
N GLN A 332 -31.98 -18.87 10.38
CA GLN A 332 -32.57 -19.96 9.60
C GLN A 332 -33.51 -20.82 10.43
N LEU A 333 -33.15 -21.12 11.69
CA LEU A 333 -34.01 -21.84 12.62
C LEU A 333 -35.28 -21.04 13.03
N MET A 334 -35.19 -19.72 13.05
CA MET A 334 -36.37 -18.86 13.24
C MET A 334 -37.21 -18.71 11.98
N GLY A 335 -36.70 -19.14 10.83
CA GLY A 335 -37.48 -19.29 9.61
C GLY A 335 -38.46 -20.42 9.79
N SER A 336 -39.74 -20.12 9.85
CA SER A 336 -40.79 -21.13 9.97
C SER A 336 -41.32 -21.53 8.59
N CYS A 337 -41.42 -22.83 8.35
CA CYS A 337 -42.20 -23.34 7.24
C CYS A 337 -43.69 -23.14 7.58
N GLY A 338 -44.31 -22.14 6.97
CA GLY A 338 -45.76 -21.91 7.10
C GLY A 338 -46.47 -22.31 5.82
N ILE A 339 -47.41 -23.27 5.91
CA ILE A 339 -48.46 -23.47 4.93
C ILE A 339 -49.47 -22.34 5.14
N ASP A 340 -49.99 -21.76 4.07
CA ASP A 340 -50.90 -20.63 4.07
C ASP A 340 -51.91 -20.67 5.23
N GLY A 341 -51.73 -19.79 6.20
CA GLY A 341 -52.70 -19.45 7.23
C GLY A 341 -52.71 -20.28 8.52
N LEU A 342 -51.84 -21.25 8.73
CA LEU A 342 -51.83 -22.09 9.93
C LEU A 342 -50.46 -22.09 10.65
N THR A 343 -50.56 -22.04 11.97
CA THR A 343 -49.55 -22.06 13.01
C THR A 343 -48.15 -22.57 12.63
N PHE A 344 -47.19 -21.72 12.87
CA PHE A 344 -45.77 -21.95 12.71
C PHE A 344 -45.28 -23.19 13.47
N ASP A 345 -44.92 -24.24 12.74
CA ASP A 345 -44.28 -25.42 13.31
C ASP A 345 -42.76 -25.18 13.30
N GLN A 346 -42.09 -25.30 14.45
CA GLN A 346 -40.68 -25.02 14.67
C GLN A 346 -39.75 -26.11 14.07
N ARG A 347 -40.13 -26.77 12.99
CA ARG A 347 -39.26 -27.74 12.34
C ARG A 347 -38.38 -27.08 11.29
N PRO A 348 -37.07 -27.40 11.28
CA PRO A 348 -36.21 -27.00 10.18
C PRO A 348 -36.79 -27.59 8.88
N CYS A 349 -36.94 -26.76 7.84
CA CYS A 349 -37.41 -27.23 6.54
C CYS A 349 -36.39 -28.23 5.98
N SER A 350 -36.84 -29.45 5.66
CA SER A 350 -36.00 -30.42 4.98
C SER A 350 -35.94 -30.09 3.49
N ASP A 351 -34.82 -30.42 2.82
CA ASP A 351 -34.46 -30.07 1.44
C ASP A 351 -35.46 -30.56 0.35
N GLY A 352 -36.57 -31.13 0.72
CA GLY A 352 -37.62 -31.63 -0.19
C GLY A 352 -38.89 -30.79 -0.29
N ASP A 353 -39.05 -29.81 0.57
CA ASP A 353 -40.29 -29.01 0.61
C ASP A 353 -40.14 -27.75 -0.26
N SER A 354 -40.82 -27.75 -1.40
CA SER A 354 -40.96 -26.61 -2.33
C SER A 354 -41.76 -25.43 -1.77
N LEU A 355 -41.93 -25.35 -0.46
CA LEU A 355 -42.59 -24.26 0.23
C LEU A 355 -41.64 -23.11 0.49
N LYS A 356 -41.98 -21.93 0.01
CA LYS A 356 -41.24 -20.68 0.20
C LYS A 356 -40.99 -20.46 1.70
N HIS A 357 -39.73 -20.51 2.10
CA HIS A 357 -39.29 -20.19 3.45
C HIS A 357 -39.68 -18.76 3.80
N LYS A 358 -40.67 -18.59 4.67
CA LYS A 358 -40.98 -17.27 5.25
C LYS A 358 -40.22 -17.13 6.55
N CYS A 359 -39.22 -16.23 6.58
CA CYS A 359 -38.52 -15.87 7.79
C CYS A 359 -39.46 -15.12 8.74
N ALA A 360 -39.43 -15.45 10.04
CA ALA A 360 -40.19 -14.72 11.06
C ALA A 360 -39.78 -13.23 11.16
N LEU A 361 -38.55 -12.90 10.78
CA LEU A 361 -38.04 -11.57 10.65
C LEU A 361 -38.26 -11.08 9.21
N ASN A 362 -39.39 -10.45 8.96
CA ASN A 362 -39.71 -9.95 7.61
C ASN A 362 -38.97 -8.65 7.34
N PHE A 363 -37.70 -8.75 6.89
CA PHE A 363 -36.89 -7.60 6.44
C PHE A 363 -37.13 -7.25 4.96
N GLY A 364 -37.96 -7.99 4.24
CA GLY A 364 -38.16 -7.92 2.79
C GLY A 364 -37.23 -8.85 2.02
N GLY A 365 -37.37 -8.90 0.69
CA GLY A 365 -36.65 -9.81 -0.20
C GLY A 365 -37.32 -11.20 -0.34
N GLU A 366 -36.75 -12.06 -1.22
CA GLU A 366 -37.34 -13.36 -1.56
C GLU A 366 -37.34 -14.33 -0.39
N THR A 367 -36.33 -14.32 0.47
CA THR A 367 -36.15 -15.22 1.62
C THR A 367 -36.49 -14.56 2.96
N GLY A 368 -36.98 -13.32 2.96
CA GLY A 368 -37.28 -12.57 4.19
C GLY A 368 -36.03 -12.17 5.01
N GLY A 369 -34.81 -12.36 4.50
CA GLY A 369 -33.58 -12.07 5.19
C GLY A 369 -33.02 -13.21 6.04
N CYS A 370 -33.48 -14.45 5.84
CA CYS A 370 -32.99 -15.63 6.55
C CYS A 370 -31.69 -16.20 5.99
N ALA A 371 -31.50 -16.10 4.67
CA ALA A 371 -30.29 -16.61 4.02
C ALA A 371 -29.12 -15.59 4.09
N PRO A 372 -27.85 -16.04 4.19
CA PRO A 372 -26.70 -15.16 4.19
C PRO A 372 -26.50 -14.54 2.80
N PRO A 373 -26.52 -13.19 2.66
CA PRO A 373 -26.43 -12.53 1.37
C PRO A 373 -25.05 -12.70 0.74
N ASN A 374 -25.02 -12.73 -0.60
CA ASN A 374 -23.78 -12.60 -1.34
C ASN A 374 -23.40 -11.12 -1.44
N LEU A 375 -22.33 -10.72 -0.73
CA LEU A 375 -21.90 -9.32 -0.67
C LEU A 375 -21.42 -8.76 -2.01
N ILE A 376 -20.89 -9.61 -2.90
CA ILE A 376 -20.47 -9.19 -4.25
C ILE A 376 -21.70 -8.82 -5.07
N ASN A 377 -22.74 -9.66 -5.06
CA ASN A 377 -23.98 -9.36 -5.75
C ASN A 377 -24.67 -8.12 -5.17
N GLN A 378 -24.62 -7.95 -3.85
CA GLN A 378 -25.14 -6.73 -3.23
C GLN A 378 -24.40 -5.47 -3.68
N LEU A 379 -23.06 -5.51 -3.78
CA LEU A 379 -22.28 -4.39 -4.28
C LEU A 379 -22.65 -4.05 -5.74
N ILE A 380 -22.80 -5.06 -6.57
CA ILE A 380 -23.22 -4.90 -7.98
C ILE A 380 -24.64 -4.32 -8.04
N ASN A 381 -25.54 -4.84 -7.22
CA ASN A 381 -26.93 -4.36 -7.17
C ASN A 381 -27.07 -2.93 -6.65
N ILE A 382 -26.19 -2.49 -5.72
CA ILE A 382 -26.15 -1.08 -5.29
C ILE A 382 -25.95 -0.15 -6.49
N ALA A 383 -25.09 -0.53 -7.43
CA ALA A 383 -24.76 0.29 -8.59
C ALA A 383 -25.80 0.15 -9.73
N LEU A 384 -26.29 -1.08 -10.00
CA LEU A 384 -27.15 -1.36 -11.14
C LEU A 384 -28.64 -1.20 -10.82
N ASN A 385 -29.08 -1.61 -9.63
CA ASN A 385 -30.49 -1.60 -9.20
C ASN A 385 -30.64 -0.93 -7.83
N PRO A 386 -30.55 0.40 -7.75
CA PRO A 386 -30.60 1.11 -6.48
C PRO A 386 -31.95 0.89 -5.78
N GLY A 387 -31.90 0.47 -4.51
CA GLY A 387 -33.07 0.25 -3.67
C GLY A 387 -33.63 -1.18 -3.67
N VAL A 388 -33.18 -2.06 -4.55
CA VAL A 388 -33.56 -3.48 -4.55
C VAL A 388 -32.50 -4.29 -3.82
N VAL A 389 -32.90 -4.98 -2.75
CA VAL A 389 -32.02 -5.87 -1.97
C VAL A 389 -32.67 -7.25 -1.94
N ASP A 390 -32.00 -8.23 -2.55
CA ASP A 390 -32.51 -9.58 -2.64
C ASP A 390 -32.60 -10.25 -1.26
N GLU A 391 -31.59 -10.05 -0.42
CA GLU A 391 -31.47 -10.63 0.93
C GLU A 391 -31.05 -9.56 1.94
N PRO A 392 -32.00 -8.85 2.55
CA PRO A 392 -31.67 -7.78 3.49
C PRO A 392 -31.11 -8.33 4.82
N MET A 393 -30.05 -7.71 5.34
CA MET A 393 -29.49 -8.04 6.65
C MET A 393 -30.22 -7.34 7.80
N TYR A 394 -30.78 -6.15 7.52
CA TYR A 394 -31.53 -5.34 8.49
C TYR A 394 -32.72 -4.65 7.81
N SER A 395 -33.68 -4.21 8.64
CA SER A 395 -34.86 -3.51 8.14
C SER A 395 -34.50 -2.17 7.51
N GLY A 396 -35.01 -1.90 6.29
CA GLY A 396 -34.77 -0.62 5.61
C GLY A 396 -33.42 -0.53 4.89
N GLN A 397 -32.71 -1.63 4.66
CA GLN A 397 -31.43 -1.65 3.97
C GLN A 397 -31.50 -1.05 2.56
N GLY A 398 -32.56 -1.33 1.80
CA GLY A 398 -32.73 -0.79 0.45
C GLY A 398 -32.85 0.73 0.42
N SER A 399 -33.62 1.32 1.35
CA SER A 399 -33.72 2.79 1.46
C SER A 399 -32.41 3.43 1.93
N ALA A 400 -31.68 2.80 2.85
CA ALA A 400 -30.37 3.28 3.29
C ALA A 400 -29.36 3.25 2.13
N GLN A 401 -29.31 2.18 1.36
CA GLN A 401 -28.40 2.06 0.22
C GLN A 401 -28.70 3.07 -0.87
N SER A 402 -29.97 3.29 -1.21
CA SER A 402 -30.34 4.30 -2.21
C SER A 402 -30.02 5.73 -1.74
N ALA A 403 -30.20 6.03 -0.46
CA ALA A 403 -29.82 7.32 0.10
C ALA A 403 -28.29 7.54 0.08
N LEU A 404 -27.50 6.56 0.49
CA LEU A 404 -26.03 6.62 0.46
C LEU A 404 -25.51 6.76 -0.97
N LEU A 405 -26.09 6.03 -1.91
CA LEU A 405 -25.74 6.14 -3.33
C LEU A 405 -26.05 7.54 -3.88
N ALA A 406 -27.22 8.10 -3.56
CA ALA A 406 -27.58 9.46 -3.97
C ALA A 406 -26.61 10.52 -3.40
N ILE A 407 -26.18 10.37 -2.13
CA ILE A 407 -25.19 11.27 -1.51
C ILE A 407 -23.84 11.11 -2.20
N ALA A 408 -23.40 9.88 -2.51
CA ALA A 408 -22.16 9.62 -3.23
C ALA A 408 -22.19 10.26 -4.64
N PHE A 409 -23.28 10.10 -5.38
CA PHE A 409 -23.44 10.76 -6.68
C PHE A 409 -23.47 12.29 -6.59
N LEU A 410 -24.04 12.86 -5.53
CA LEU A 410 -24.06 14.30 -5.33
C LEU A 410 -22.68 14.85 -4.95
N SER A 411 -21.84 14.06 -4.30
CA SER A 411 -20.49 14.49 -3.91
C SER A 411 -19.56 14.69 -5.13
N VAL A 412 -19.75 13.95 -6.22
CA VAL A 412 -18.92 14.05 -7.43
C VAL A 412 -19.05 15.41 -8.14
N PRO A 413 -20.26 15.95 -8.43
CA PRO A 413 -20.40 17.32 -8.95
C PRO A 413 -19.86 18.40 -8.02
N VAL A 414 -19.98 18.22 -6.71
CA VAL A 414 -19.41 19.16 -5.73
C VAL A 414 -17.88 19.17 -5.83
N LEU A 415 -17.26 18.00 -5.94
CA LEU A 415 -15.82 17.87 -6.14
C LEU A 415 -15.37 18.51 -7.46
N LEU A 416 -16.14 18.31 -8.54
CA LEU A 416 -15.82 18.80 -9.87
C LEU A 416 -15.94 20.32 -10.00
N LEU A 417 -17.03 20.91 -9.49
CA LEU A 417 -17.38 22.31 -9.70
C LEU A 417 -17.02 23.21 -8.51
N GLY A 418 -16.89 22.66 -7.32
CA GLY A 418 -16.74 23.45 -6.10
C GLY A 418 -15.54 24.40 -6.14
N LYS A 419 -14.35 23.89 -6.41
CA LYS A 419 -13.13 24.70 -6.44
C LYS A 419 -13.08 25.70 -7.60
N PRO A 420 -13.39 25.34 -8.86
CA PRO A 420 -13.45 26.31 -9.95
C PRO A 420 -14.44 27.48 -9.68
N VAL A 421 -15.62 27.15 -9.17
CA VAL A 421 -16.64 28.14 -8.83
C VAL A 421 -16.16 29.06 -7.69
N TYR A 422 -15.55 28.50 -6.65
CA TYR A 422 -15.00 29.29 -5.55
C TYR A 422 -13.91 30.27 -6.04
N ILE A 423 -12.96 29.79 -6.85
CA ILE A 423 -11.89 30.61 -7.42
C ILE A 423 -12.50 31.73 -8.31
N TYR A 424 -13.51 31.41 -9.12
CA TYR A 424 -14.20 32.39 -9.96
C TYR A 424 -14.83 33.51 -9.13
N PHE A 425 -15.56 33.18 -8.06
CA PHE A 425 -16.15 34.16 -7.17
C PHE A 425 -15.09 34.98 -6.42
N GLN A 426 -13.98 34.39 -6.03
CA GLN A 426 -12.87 35.08 -5.39
C GLN A 426 -12.23 36.11 -6.32
N HIS A 427 -12.01 35.77 -7.59
CA HIS A 427 -11.51 36.68 -8.61
C HIS A 427 -12.51 37.80 -8.92
N ALA A 428 -13.79 37.47 -9.05
CA ALA A 428 -14.85 38.47 -9.27
C ALA A 428 -14.93 39.47 -8.09
N SER A 429 -14.81 39.00 -6.85
CA SER A 429 -14.81 39.88 -5.66
C SER A 429 -13.55 40.77 -5.60
N GLN A 430 -12.38 40.23 -5.95
CA GLN A 430 -11.13 41.03 -6.01
C GLN A 430 -11.19 42.08 -7.11
N SER A 431 -11.73 41.77 -8.28
CA SER A 431 -11.92 42.72 -9.38
C SER A 431 -12.90 43.81 -9.02
N ALA A 432 -13.96 43.49 -8.25
CA ALA A 432 -14.92 44.51 -7.76
C ALA A 432 -14.29 45.43 -6.70
N SER A 433 -13.40 44.93 -5.84
CA SER A 433 -12.67 45.76 -4.87
C SER A 433 -11.59 46.64 -5.50
N ALA A 434 -11.00 46.20 -6.62
CA ALA A 434 -10.00 47.00 -7.37
C ALA A 434 -10.59 48.14 -8.19
N SER A 435 -11.91 48.20 -8.38
CA SER A 435 -12.59 49.25 -9.12
C SER A 435 -13.04 50.46 -8.28
N GLN A 436 -12.56 50.62 -7.04
CA GLN A 436 -12.69 51.89 -6.34
C GLN A 436 -11.69 52.88 -6.92
N PRO A 437 -12.14 54.09 -7.38
CA PRO A 437 -11.25 55.06 -7.99
C PRO A 437 -10.32 55.65 -6.93
N ILE A 438 -9.03 55.36 -7.03
CA ILE A 438 -8.01 56.12 -6.34
C ILE A 438 -7.91 57.47 -7.02
N SER A 439 -8.57 58.48 -6.41
CA SER A 439 -8.37 59.88 -6.75
C SER A 439 -6.95 60.28 -6.34
N THR A 440 -6.15 60.61 -7.36
CA THR A 440 -5.15 61.67 -7.42
C THR A 440 -4.10 61.73 -6.30
N GLN A 441 -2.90 61.25 -6.60
CA GLN A 441 -1.69 62.07 -6.42
C GLN A 441 -0.66 61.69 -7.49
N ILE A 442 -0.49 62.63 -8.42
CA ILE A 442 0.59 62.67 -9.40
C ILE A 442 1.77 63.28 -8.64
N GLU A 443 2.83 62.51 -8.47
CA GLU A 443 4.16 63.07 -8.35
C GLU A 443 5.08 62.37 -9.33
N MET A 444 5.58 63.19 -10.24
CA MET A 444 6.65 62.88 -11.17
C MET A 444 7.92 62.52 -10.40
N ASP A 445 8.47 61.38 -10.71
CA ASP A 445 9.93 61.25 -10.78
C ASP A 445 10.33 60.36 -11.95
N GLN A 446 11.06 60.99 -12.85
CA GLN A 446 11.67 60.45 -14.04
C GLN A 446 12.97 59.71 -13.66
N ASP A 447 13.28 58.74 -14.46
CA ASP A 447 14.54 58.04 -14.65
C ASP A 447 14.86 56.82 -13.73
N SER A 448 14.57 55.66 -14.30
CA SER A 448 15.67 54.74 -14.67
C SER A 448 15.11 53.44 -15.29
N THR A 449 15.43 53.28 -16.54
CA THR A 449 15.35 52.06 -17.32
C THR A 449 16.00 50.85 -16.62
N SER A 450 15.17 49.91 -16.22
CA SER A 450 15.55 48.50 -16.23
C SER A 450 14.26 47.66 -16.33
N SER A 451 14.10 47.11 -17.49
CA SER A 451 13.09 46.10 -17.84
C SER A 451 13.30 44.86 -17.00
N GLU A 452 12.60 44.71 -15.92
CA GLU A 452 12.24 43.41 -15.33
C GLU A 452 10.72 43.43 -15.17
N ASP A 453 10.08 42.58 -15.95
CA ASP A 453 8.67 42.31 -15.90
C ASP A 453 8.22 42.03 -14.47
N PRO A 454 7.28 42.77 -13.90
CA PRO A 454 6.60 42.34 -12.71
C PRO A 454 5.87 41.04 -13.08
N LYS A 455 6.23 39.94 -12.43
CA LYS A 455 5.56 38.66 -12.51
C LYS A 455 4.09 38.88 -12.78
N SER A 456 3.67 38.61 -14.02
CA SER A 456 2.29 38.31 -14.33
C SER A 456 1.88 37.26 -13.34
N LYS A 457 1.03 37.58 -12.36
CA LYS A 457 0.17 36.59 -11.74
C LYS A 457 -0.51 35.96 -12.94
N GLU A 458 -0.07 34.73 -13.28
CA GLU A 458 -0.72 33.94 -14.29
C GLU A 458 -2.19 33.88 -13.88
N VAL A 459 -3.00 34.66 -14.56
CA VAL A 459 -4.45 34.58 -14.46
C VAL A 459 -4.78 33.28 -15.15
N HIS A 460 -4.72 32.19 -14.38
CA HIS A 460 -5.16 30.90 -14.87
C HIS A 460 -6.57 31.10 -15.42
N SER A 461 -6.73 30.85 -16.71
CA SER A 461 -8.04 30.98 -17.33
C SER A 461 -9.00 30.03 -16.61
N PHE A 462 -10.24 30.44 -16.36
CA PHE A 462 -11.24 29.56 -15.72
C PHE A 462 -11.30 28.18 -16.37
N SER A 463 -11.10 28.11 -17.68
CA SER A 463 -11.05 26.89 -18.46
C SER A 463 -9.90 25.97 -18.00
N GLU A 464 -8.73 26.51 -17.72
CA GLU A 464 -7.57 25.75 -17.29
C GLU A 464 -7.76 25.15 -15.88
N VAL A 465 -8.28 25.94 -14.95
CA VAL A 465 -8.64 25.47 -13.60
C VAL A 465 -9.71 24.39 -13.66
N LEU A 466 -10.72 24.57 -14.53
CA LEU A 466 -11.78 23.57 -14.70
C LEU A 466 -11.24 22.24 -15.28
N ILE A 467 -10.37 22.32 -16.30
CA ILE A 467 -9.76 21.12 -16.90
C ILE A 467 -8.91 20.37 -15.85
N HIS A 468 -8.10 21.09 -15.08
CA HIS A 468 -7.31 20.49 -14.01
C HIS A 468 -8.18 19.78 -12.98
N GLN A 469 -9.27 20.44 -12.54
CA GLN A 469 -10.20 19.84 -11.58
C GLN A 469 -10.97 18.65 -12.15
N CYS A 470 -11.29 18.67 -13.45
CA CYS A 470 -11.86 17.51 -14.13
C CYS A 470 -10.92 16.31 -14.09
N ILE A 471 -9.65 16.52 -14.40
CA ILE A 471 -8.64 15.46 -14.38
C ILE A 471 -8.51 14.90 -12.96
N GLU A 472 -8.37 15.75 -11.95
CA GLU A 472 -8.24 15.35 -10.54
C GLU A 472 -9.47 14.56 -10.06
N THR A 473 -10.68 14.98 -10.44
CA THR A 473 -11.92 14.29 -10.08
C THR A 473 -12.02 12.92 -10.73
N ILE A 474 -11.71 12.81 -12.01
CA ILE A 474 -11.72 11.54 -12.74
C ILE A 474 -10.66 10.61 -12.16
N GLU A 475 -9.46 11.10 -11.92
CA GLU A 475 -8.37 10.33 -11.31
C GLU A 475 -8.76 9.81 -9.93
N PHE A 476 -9.38 10.64 -9.09
CA PHE A 476 -9.87 10.22 -7.78
C PHE A 476 -10.92 9.11 -7.88
N VAL A 477 -12.00 9.32 -8.64
CA VAL A 477 -13.11 8.35 -8.71
C VAL A 477 -12.66 7.03 -9.33
N LEU A 478 -11.93 7.08 -10.45
CA LEU A 478 -11.39 5.88 -11.09
C LEU A 478 -10.31 5.24 -10.23
N GLY A 479 -9.47 6.05 -9.57
CA GLY A 479 -8.44 5.58 -8.65
C GLY A 479 -9.04 4.80 -7.47
N MET A 480 -10.11 5.28 -6.86
CA MET A 480 -10.78 4.58 -5.76
C MET A 480 -11.30 3.20 -6.17
N VAL A 481 -11.96 3.10 -7.33
CA VAL A 481 -12.45 1.82 -7.86
C VAL A 481 -11.28 0.90 -8.25
N SER A 482 -10.29 1.43 -8.94
CA SER A 482 -9.11 0.68 -9.37
C SER A 482 -8.28 0.17 -8.20
N ASN A 483 -8.06 1.00 -7.18
CA ASN A 483 -7.34 0.62 -5.97
C ASN A 483 -8.08 -0.49 -5.22
N THR A 484 -9.40 -0.41 -5.07
CA THR A 484 -10.19 -1.47 -4.44
C THR A 484 -10.03 -2.80 -5.17
N ALA A 485 -10.08 -2.77 -6.52
CA ALA A 485 -9.80 -3.96 -7.32
C ALA A 485 -8.36 -4.46 -7.16
N SER A 486 -7.39 -3.55 -7.04
CA SER A 486 -5.98 -3.90 -6.82
C SER A 486 -5.74 -4.55 -5.46
N TYR A 487 -6.45 -4.15 -4.40
CA TYR A 487 -6.35 -4.81 -3.09
C TYR A 487 -6.88 -6.24 -3.08
N LEU A 488 -7.76 -6.63 -4.00
CA LEU A 488 -8.14 -8.04 -4.19
C LEU A 488 -6.96 -8.91 -4.62
N ARG A 489 -5.88 -8.32 -5.11
CA ARG A 489 -4.61 -9.03 -5.40
C ARG A 489 -4.02 -9.65 -4.13
N LEU A 490 -4.16 -9.01 -2.97
CA LEU A 490 -3.69 -9.55 -1.69
C LEU A 490 -4.36 -10.89 -1.39
N TRP A 491 -5.68 -10.98 -1.60
CA TRP A 491 -6.41 -12.23 -1.48
C TRP A 491 -5.96 -13.28 -2.49
N ALA A 492 -5.91 -12.92 -3.79
CA ALA A 492 -5.57 -13.86 -4.85
C ALA A 492 -4.15 -14.43 -4.67
N LEU A 493 -3.17 -13.59 -4.32
CA LEU A 493 -1.80 -14.01 -4.10
C LEU A 493 -1.64 -14.82 -2.81
N SER A 494 -2.37 -14.47 -1.73
CA SER A 494 -2.37 -15.26 -0.50
C SER A 494 -2.95 -16.66 -0.71
N LEU A 495 -4.04 -16.77 -1.49
CA LEU A 495 -4.63 -18.05 -1.83
C LEU A 495 -3.67 -18.87 -2.71
N ALA A 496 -3.12 -18.25 -3.75
CA ALA A 496 -2.15 -18.92 -4.62
C ALA A 496 -0.92 -19.40 -3.84
N HIS A 497 -0.46 -18.63 -2.84
CA HIS A 497 0.65 -19.02 -1.98
C HIS A 497 0.34 -20.30 -1.19
N THR A 498 -0.81 -20.34 -0.49
CA THR A 498 -1.20 -21.52 0.30
C THR A 498 -1.39 -22.75 -0.58
N GLU A 499 -2.08 -22.63 -1.71
CA GLU A 499 -2.30 -23.75 -2.64
C GLU A 499 -0.98 -24.28 -3.25
N LEU A 500 -0.08 -23.39 -3.65
CA LEU A 500 1.22 -23.79 -4.17
C LEU A 500 2.08 -24.45 -3.09
N ALA A 501 2.05 -23.95 -1.86
CA ALA A 501 2.78 -24.54 -0.74
C ALA A 501 2.25 -25.94 -0.44
N GLN A 502 0.92 -26.16 -0.44
CA GLN A 502 0.28 -27.44 -0.22
C GLN A 502 0.65 -28.46 -1.31
N VAL A 503 0.60 -28.08 -2.59
CA VAL A 503 1.00 -28.95 -3.69
C VAL A 503 2.47 -29.36 -3.57
N PHE A 504 3.35 -28.43 -3.20
CA PHE A 504 4.78 -28.75 -3.02
C PHE A 504 5.02 -29.67 -1.83
N TRP A 505 4.30 -29.46 -0.73
CA TRP A 505 4.38 -30.32 0.42
C TRP A 505 3.91 -31.75 0.09
N GLU A 506 2.72 -31.91 -0.46
CA GLU A 506 2.16 -33.23 -0.75
C GLU A 506 2.89 -33.97 -1.86
N LYS A 507 3.17 -33.32 -2.97
CA LYS A 507 3.75 -33.99 -4.16
C LYS A 507 5.26 -34.19 -4.09
N ILE A 508 5.99 -33.27 -3.43
CA ILE A 508 7.44 -33.31 -3.40
C ILE A 508 7.94 -33.84 -2.07
N MET A 509 7.59 -33.19 -0.96
CA MET A 509 8.16 -33.55 0.35
C MET A 509 7.60 -34.87 0.89
N ARG A 510 6.28 -35.03 0.89
CA ARG A 510 5.64 -36.27 1.38
C ARG A 510 6.06 -37.49 0.57
N THR A 511 6.17 -37.35 -0.76
CA THR A 511 6.64 -38.45 -1.63
C THR A 511 8.10 -38.80 -1.35
N ALA A 512 8.97 -37.81 -1.13
CA ALA A 512 10.37 -38.03 -0.83
C ALA A 512 10.59 -38.68 0.54
N ILE A 513 9.80 -38.26 1.55
CA ILE A 513 9.85 -38.84 2.90
C ILE A 513 9.38 -40.30 2.85
N ASN A 514 8.31 -40.61 2.13
CA ASN A 514 7.78 -41.98 1.99
C ASN A 514 8.73 -42.90 1.23
N ALA A 515 9.61 -42.37 0.38
CA ALA A 515 10.62 -43.15 -0.34
C ALA A 515 11.78 -43.70 0.56
N ASN A 516 11.83 -43.27 1.85
CA ASN A 516 12.82 -43.69 2.86
C ASN A 516 14.29 -43.61 2.42
N SER A 517 14.63 -42.72 1.47
CA SER A 517 15.97 -42.54 0.96
C SER A 517 16.47 -41.12 1.25
N ILE A 518 17.58 -41.01 1.96
CA ILE A 518 18.21 -39.73 2.31
C ILE A 518 18.51 -38.88 1.05
N PHE A 519 18.88 -39.53 -0.05
CA PHE A 519 19.16 -38.87 -1.31
C PHE A 519 17.91 -38.17 -1.88
N PHE A 520 16.76 -38.86 -1.89
CA PHE A 520 15.50 -38.25 -2.37
C PHE A 520 15.03 -37.10 -1.48
N VAL A 521 15.23 -37.21 -0.17
CA VAL A 521 14.92 -36.11 0.76
C VAL A 521 15.78 -34.88 0.49
N PHE A 522 17.09 -35.08 0.23
CA PHE A 522 18.00 -33.97 -0.10
C PHE A 522 17.63 -33.28 -1.42
N VAL A 523 17.32 -34.07 -2.46
CA VAL A 523 16.88 -33.54 -3.76
C VAL A 523 15.56 -32.82 -3.63
N ALA A 524 14.61 -33.37 -2.89
CA ALA A 524 13.32 -32.73 -2.63
C ALA A 524 13.49 -31.41 -1.88
N TYR A 525 14.33 -31.37 -0.86
CA TYR A 525 14.64 -30.16 -0.10
C TYR A 525 15.30 -29.08 -0.99
N SER A 526 16.26 -29.47 -1.82
CA SER A 526 16.90 -28.54 -2.76
C SER A 526 15.90 -27.98 -3.78
N THR A 527 15.02 -28.83 -4.32
CA THR A 527 13.96 -28.41 -5.26
C THR A 527 12.96 -27.49 -4.58
N PHE A 528 12.58 -27.79 -3.35
CA PHE A 528 11.72 -26.96 -2.53
C PHE A 528 12.33 -25.57 -2.28
N ALA A 529 13.61 -25.50 -1.91
CA ALA A 529 14.32 -24.24 -1.67
C ALA A 529 14.42 -23.38 -2.94
N VAL A 530 14.74 -23.96 -4.09
CA VAL A 530 14.81 -23.23 -5.38
C VAL A 530 13.44 -22.70 -5.80
N ARG A 531 12.40 -23.51 -5.67
CA ARG A 531 11.04 -23.09 -5.98
C ARG A 531 10.52 -22.03 -5.02
N TYR A 532 10.83 -22.19 -3.73
CA TYR A 532 10.55 -21.20 -2.71
C TYR A 532 11.11 -19.83 -3.08
N PHE A 533 12.40 -19.76 -3.45
CA PHE A 533 13.03 -18.51 -3.86
C PHE A 533 12.36 -17.93 -5.12
N GLY A 534 11.98 -18.76 -6.08
CA GLY A 534 11.25 -18.34 -7.28
C GLY A 534 9.88 -17.74 -6.97
N VAL A 535 9.11 -18.35 -6.08
CA VAL A 535 7.80 -17.83 -5.64
C VAL A 535 7.95 -16.51 -4.88
N LEU A 536 8.93 -16.42 -3.98
CA LEU A 536 9.23 -15.20 -3.24
C LEU A 536 9.55 -14.02 -4.17
N VAL A 537 10.44 -14.22 -5.15
CA VAL A 537 10.81 -13.19 -6.13
C VAL A 537 9.60 -12.78 -6.97
N LEU A 538 8.77 -13.74 -7.40
CA LEU A 538 7.56 -13.47 -8.16
C LEU A 538 6.56 -12.65 -7.35
N GLN A 539 6.34 -13.01 -6.10
CA GLN A 539 5.40 -12.30 -5.21
C GLN A 539 5.91 -10.92 -4.83
N CYS A 540 7.20 -10.75 -4.56
CA CYS A 540 7.79 -9.43 -4.33
C CYS A 540 7.61 -8.52 -5.56
N LYS A 541 7.83 -9.04 -6.78
CA LYS A 541 7.57 -8.26 -8.00
C LYS A 541 6.11 -7.87 -8.15
N LEU A 542 5.18 -8.80 -7.88
CA LEU A 542 3.74 -8.54 -7.98
C LEU A 542 3.21 -7.62 -6.87
N ALA A 543 3.87 -7.57 -5.71
CA ALA A 543 3.53 -6.65 -4.63
C ALA A 543 4.00 -5.22 -4.93
N CYS A 544 5.07 -5.07 -5.72
CA CYS A 544 5.61 -3.75 -6.11
C CYS A 544 4.89 -3.13 -7.33
N VAL A 545 4.06 -3.88 -8.04
CA VAL A 545 3.19 -3.42 -9.14
C VAL A 545 1.78 -3.14 -8.63
#